data_00c42a155ddcd9528438dce61543c0a3
#
_entry.id   00c42a155ddcd9528438dce61543c0a3
#
_cell.length_a   1.000
_cell.length_b   1.000
_cell.length_c   1.000
_cell.angle_alpha   90.00
_cell.angle_beta   90.00
_cell.angle_gamma   90.00
#
_symmetry.space_group_name_H-M   'P 1'
#
loop_
_entity.id
_entity.type
_entity.pdbx_description
1 polymer ?
#
loop_
_entity_poly.entity_id
_entity_poly.type
_entity_poly.pdbx_seq_one_letter_code
_entity_poly.pdbx_strand_id
1 'polypeptide(L)'
;MDPAALRADIPACESCAYLNTGASGPSPRSVVEAATEAQRRHEFDVCETDHYTAAAEIQAEARRAVADHLGCAPADIALVDSTGDGISRIANAIDWEAGDIVVNTDLEHPSGVLPWRRLTEAGVEVRTLPCPDGRLPMDAYREAVSEARLVCLSSESWVHGTRLPVGEAVDIAHDAGALVVVDAVQTVGQHPVDVAEWGADAVCASGHKWLLGPWGAGFTYIDPDSVEAFRPRHIGYRSAVDPNGDGLEYHPDASRFEVSTESVAPYAGLIEAIETIESVGFDAIEARIEELTDRLKSGLGDRLISPSSYESGLVAFEAEDPEALLDRADEAGIVVRDLPSGAVRASVHAFNTTEEIDRLLDVI
;
A
#
# COMPACT_ATOMS: atom_id res chain seq x y z
N MET A 1 -9.81 -4.76 20.31
CA MET A 1 -10.91 -5.51 19.62
C MET A 1 -10.40 -6.89 19.28
N ASP A 2 -11.23 -7.93 19.16
CA ASP A 2 -10.80 -9.23 18.63
C ASP A 2 -11.22 -9.42 17.15
N PRO A 3 -10.66 -10.40 16.42
CA PRO A 3 -11.00 -10.64 15.00
C PRO A 3 -12.49 -10.92 14.73
N ALA A 4 -13.21 -11.50 15.69
CA ALA A 4 -14.65 -11.77 15.54
C ALA A 4 -15.47 -10.48 15.66
N ALA A 5 -15.07 -9.57 16.55
CA ALA A 5 -15.67 -8.24 16.66
C ALA A 5 -15.37 -7.38 15.42
N LEU A 6 -14.15 -7.45 14.87
CA LEU A 6 -13.81 -6.81 13.59
C LEU A 6 -14.73 -7.32 12.48
N ARG A 7 -14.89 -8.64 12.35
CA ARG A 7 -15.79 -9.25 11.36
C ARG A 7 -17.24 -8.76 11.50
N ALA A 8 -17.74 -8.67 12.73
CA ALA A 8 -19.12 -8.25 13.00
C ALA A 8 -19.39 -6.79 12.57
N ASP A 9 -18.33 -5.96 12.47
CA ASP A 9 -18.43 -4.58 12.00
C ASP A 9 -18.27 -4.45 10.46
N ILE A 10 -18.01 -5.56 9.73
CA ILE A 10 -17.86 -5.55 8.28
C ILE A 10 -19.10 -6.12 7.59
N PRO A 11 -20.03 -5.29 7.06
CA PRO A 11 -21.28 -5.75 6.47
C PRO A 11 -21.11 -6.71 5.28
N ALA A 12 -20.05 -6.59 4.51
CA ALA A 12 -19.75 -7.47 3.38
C ALA A 12 -19.63 -8.96 3.80
N CYS A 13 -19.15 -9.21 5.02
CA CYS A 13 -19.00 -10.56 5.57
C CYS A 13 -20.34 -11.26 5.89
N GLU A 14 -21.46 -10.53 5.89
CA GLU A 14 -22.79 -11.11 6.03
C GLU A 14 -23.29 -11.78 4.74
N SER A 15 -22.77 -11.37 3.59
CA SER A 15 -23.25 -11.77 2.27
C SER A 15 -22.28 -12.65 1.47
N CYS A 16 -20.98 -12.60 1.74
CA CYS A 16 -20.00 -13.40 1.00
C CYS A 16 -18.79 -13.77 1.86
N ALA A 17 -18.05 -14.80 1.45
CA ALA A 17 -16.69 -15.08 1.89
C ALA A 17 -15.73 -14.17 1.11
N TYR A 18 -15.36 -13.05 1.69
CA TYR A 18 -14.52 -12.08 1.00
C TYR A 18 -13.03 -12.39 1.21
N LEU A 19 -12.39 -12.97 0.20
CA LEU A 19 -10.99 -13.39 0.20
C LEU A 19 -10.17 -12.61 -0.85
N ASN A 20 -10.41 -11.28 -0.95
CA ASN A 20 -9.74 -10.43 -1.95
C ASN A 20 -9.21 -9.10 -1.36
N THR A 21 -8.84 -9.09 -0.08
CA THR A 21 -8.32 -7.91 0.64
C THR A 21 -7.11 -7.30 -0.05
N GLY A 22 -6.22 -8.12 -0.63
CA GLY A 22 -5.05 -7.65 -1.37
C GLY A 22 -5.36 -6.85 -2.65
N ALA A 23 -6.63 -6.83 -3.10
CA ALA A 23 -7.10 -5.91 -4.15
C ALA A 23 -7.78 -4.68 -3.52
N SER A 24 -8.73 -4.90 -2.59
CA SER A 24 -9.39 -3.88 -1.80
C SER A 24 -10.03 -4.53 -0.58
N GLY A 25 -9.84 -4.02 0.62
CA GLY A 25 -10.48 -4.50 1.84
C GLY A 25 -11.92 -3.98 1.96
N PRO A 26 -12.86 -4.77 2.49
CA PRO A 26 -14.19 -4.30 2.82
C PRO A 26 -14.14 -3.47 4.11
N SER A 27 -14.56 -2.21 4.04
CA SER A 27 -14.49 -1.32 5.20
C SER A 27 -15.47 -1.72 6.31
N PRO A 28 -15.04 -1.63 7.58
CA PRO A 28 -15.92 -1.66 8.74
C PRO A 28 -17.00 -0.56 8.67
N ARG A 29 -18.11 -0.78 9.34
CA ARG A 29 -19.20 0.20 9.46
C ARG A 29 -18.72 1.49 10.12
N SER A 30 -17.93 1.39 11.19
CA SER A 30 -17.32 2.52 11.90
C SER A 30 -16.52 3.43 10.94
N VAL A 31 -15.72 2.84 10.07
CA VAL A 31 -14.91 3.55 9.06
C VAL A 31 -15.78 4.34 8.07
N VAL A 32 -16.85 3.71 7.58
CA VAL A 32 -17.78 4.37 6.65
C VAL A 32 -18.58 5.47 7.35
N GLU A 33 -18.96 5.27 8.60
CA GLU A 33 -19.67 6.26 9.42
C GLU A 33 -18.78 7.46 9.71
N ALA A 34 -17.50 7.27 10.07
CA ALA A 34 -16.54 8.34 10.28
C ALA A 34 -16.34 9.20 9.01
N ALA A 35 -16.15 8.56 7.86
CA ALA A 35 -16.04 9.24 6.57
C ALA A 35 -17.30 10.04 6.22
N THR A 36 -18.48 9.43 6.44
CA THR A 36 -19.77 10.07 6.16
C THR A 36 -20.02 11.27 7.07
N GLU A 37 -19.72 11.15 8.36
CA GLU A 37 -19.90 12.24 9.31
C GLU A 37 -18.96 13.41 9.01
N ALA A 38 -17.69 13.13 8.68
CA ALA A 38 -16.76 14.16 8.26
C ALA A 38 -17.26 14.93 7.03
N GLN A 39 -17.78 14.20 6.01
CA GLN A 39 -18.37 14.84 4.83
C GLN A 39 -19.59 15.70 5.19
N ARG A 40 -20.49 15.18 6.04
CA ARG A 40 -21.67 15.93 6.47
C ARG A 40 -21.29 17.22 7.22
N ARG A 41 -20.38 17.11 8.18
CA ARG A 41 -19.87 18.24 8.97
C ARG A 41 -19.22 19.28 8.06
N HIS A 42 -18.37 18.84 7.13
CA HIS A 42 -17.71 19.73 6.19
C HIS A 42 -18.69 20.51 5.30
N GLU A 43 -19.78 19.88 4.83
CA GLU A 43 -20.72 20.50 3.89
C GLU A 43 -21.88 21.25 4.58
N PHE A 44 -22.33 20.78 5.76
CA PHE A 44 -23.55 21.31 6.37
C PHE A 44 -23.28 22.36 7.45
N ASP A 45 -22.12 22.26 8.13
CA ASP A 45 -21.81 23.13 9.27
C ASP A 45 -20.92 24.32 8.87
N VAL A 46 -20.95 24.70 7.61
CA VAL A 46 -20.11 25.76 7.01
C VAL A 46 -20.28 27.14 7.67
N CYS A 47 -21.41 27.36 8.34
CA CYS A 47 -21.64 28.60 9.10
C CYS A 47 -21.02 28.57 10.50
N GLU A 48 -20.61 27.40 10.98
CA GLU A 48 -20.02 27.22 12.31
C GLU A 48 -18.51 27.12 12.26
N THR A 49 -17.98 26.49 11.20
CA THR A 49 -16.55 26.27 11.02
C THR A 49 -16.14 26.57 9.58
N ASP A 50 -15.07 27.34 9.41
CA ASP A 50 -14.48 27.55 8.08
C ASP A 50 -14.01 26.25 7.45
N HIS A 51 -14.36 26.02 6.18
CA HIS A 51 -14.03 24.79 5.44
C HIS A 51 -12.53 24.45 5.45
N TYR A 52 -11.68 25.45 5.25
CA TYR A 52 -10.22 25.22 5.21
C TYR A 52 -9.68 24.83 6.57
N THR A 53 -10.19 25.44 7.64
CA THR A 53 -9.82 25.08 9.01
C THR A 53 -10.27 23.66 9.33
N ALA A 54 -11.52 23.30 9.04
CA ALA A 54 -12.04 21.95 9.28
C ALA A 54 -11.27 20.89 8.48
N ALA A 55 -10.93 21.18 7.22
CA ALA A 55 -10.12 20.28 6.40
C ALA A 55 -8.70 20.11 6.95
N ALA A 56 -8.05 21.22 7.36
CA ALA A 56 -6.70 21.19 7.91
C ALA A 56 -6.61 20.38 9.22
N GLU A 57 -7.64 20.43 10.07
CA GLU A 57 -7.71 19.64 11.30
C GLU A 57 -7.72 18.14 11.01
N ILE A 58 -8.61 17.68 10.11
CA ILE A 58 -8.70 16.26 9.71
C ILE A 58 -7.40 15.79 9.04
N GLN A 59 -6.82 16.61 8.16
CA GLN A 59 -5.57 16.26 7.48
C GLN A 59 -4.38 16.17 8.45
N ALA A 60 -4.32 17.08 9.43
CA ALA A 60 -3.28 17.02 10.45
C ALA A 60 -3.43 15.79 11.35
N GLU A 61 -4.66 15.38 11.65
CA GLU A 61 -4.94 14.16 12.40
C GLU A 61 -4.61 12.91 11.60
N ALA A 62 -4.95 12.87 10.31
CA ALA A 62 -4.59 11.77 9.42
C ALA A 62 -3.06 11.59 9.31
N ARG A 63 -2.29 12.70 9.18
CA ARG A 63 -0.82 12.61 9.21
C ARG A 63 -0.30 12.05 10.52
N ARG A 64 -0.88 12.46 11.66
CA ARG A 64 -0.48 11.91 12.97
C ARG A 64 -0.78 10.42 13.05
N ALA A 65 -1.99 10.00 12.71
CA ALA A 65 -2.37 8.59 12.74
C ALA A 65 -1.46 7.72 11.84
N VAL A 66 -1.18 8.18 10.62
CA VAL A 66 -0.26 7.49 9.71
C VAL A 66 1.16 7.48 10.25
N ALA A 67 1.65 8.60 10.78
CA ALA A 67 3.01 8.72 11.30
C ALA A 67 3.22 7.82 12.53
N ASP A 68 2.27 7.82 13.46
CA ASP A 68 2.29 6.95 14.64
C ASP A 68 2.29 5.47 14.22
N HIS A 69 1.49 5.12 13.19
CA HIS A 69 1.40 3.77 12.64
C HIS A 69 2.68 3.29 11.94
N LEU A 70 3.45 4.21 11.33
CA LEU A 70 4.67 3.91 10.58
C LEU A 70 5.97 4.17 11.38
N GLY A 71 5.90 4.70 12.60
CA GLY A 71 7.05 5.02 13.44
C GLY A 71 7.84 6.25 12.98
N CYS A 72 7.18 7.31 12.46
CA CYS A 72 7.84 8.52 11.97
C CYS A 72 7.17 9.81 12.50
N ALA A 73 7.65 10.98 12.05
CA ALA A 73 7.01 12.24 12.41
C ALA A 73 5.89 12.62 11.44
N PRO A 74 4.82 13.33 11.89
CA PRO A 74 3.74 13.79 11.01
C PRO A 74 4.21 14.68 9.84
N ALA A 75 5.33 15.40 9.99
CA ALA A 75 5.95 16.19 8.95
C ALA A 75 6.55 15.35 7.80
N ASP A 76 6.85 14.08 8.07
CA ASP A 76 7.41 13.16 7.09
C ASP A 76 6.33 12.49 6.22
N ILE A 77 5.04 12.82 6.46
CA ILE A 77 3.89 12.25 5.76
C ILE A 77 3.25 13.27 4.82
N ALA A 78 3.16 12.91 3.55
CA ALA A 78 2.31 13.57 2.56
C ALA A 78 1.02 12.76 2.36
N LEU A 79 -0.12 13.43 2.35
CA LEU A 79 -1.40 12.83 2.00
C LEU A 79 -1.57 12.84 0.48
N VAL A 80 -1.94 11.69 -0.08
CA VAL A 80 -2.11 11.47 -1.53
C VAL A 80 -3.33 10.58 -1.78
N ASP A 81 -3.82 10.51 -3.02
CA ASP A 81 -5.03 9.72 -3.30
C ASP A 81 -4.83 8.21 -3.18
N SER A 82 -3.63 7.73 -3.48
CA SER A 82 -3.31 6.30 -3.50
C SER A 82 -1.80 6.06 -3.55
N THR A 83 -1.37 4.81 -3.31
CA THR A 83 0.01 4.36 -3.53
C THR A 83 0.51 4.71 -4.94
N GLY A 84 -0.30 4.47 -5.96
CA GLY A 84 0.08 4.77 -7.35
C GLY A 84 0.24 6.27 -7.62
N ASP A 85 -0.57 7.12 -6.96
CA ASP A 85 -0.41 8.57 -7.01
C ASP A 85 0.89 9.00 -6.31
N GLY A 86 1.19 8.46 -5.12
CA GLY A 86 2.44 8.71 -4.40
C GLY A 86 3.67 8.36 -5.23
N ILE A 87 3.75 7.14 -5.76
CA ILE A 87 4.87 6.70 -6.62
C ILE A 87 5.00 7.59 -7.85
N SER A 88 3.88 7.95 -8.49
CA SER A 88 3.89 8.83 -9.66
C SER A 88 4.37 10.25 -9.33
N ARG A 89 3.99 10.81 -8.17
CA ARG A 89 4.47 12.12 -7.70
C ARG A 89 5.98 12.08 -7.46
N ILE A 90 6.50 11.02 -6.83
CA ILE A 90 7.94 10.83 -6.62
C ILE A 90 8.68 10.71 -7.95
N ALA A 91 8.20 9.89 -8.88
CA ALA A 91 8.81 9.73 -10.20
C ALA A 91 8.94 11.07 -10.96
N ASN A 92 7.98 11.97 -10.75
CA ASN A 92 7.98 13.32 -11.33
C ASN A 92 8.72 14.35 -10.47
N ALA A 93 9.24 13.99 -9.30
CA ALA A 93 9.94 14.92 -8.40
C ALA A 93 11.47 14.86 -8.52
N ILE A 94 11.99 14.02 -9.38
CA ILE A 94 13.43 13.89 -9.61
C ILE A 94 13.80 14.58 -10.92
N ASP A 95 14.95 15.27 -10.93
CA ASP A 95 15.52 15.88 -12.12
C ASP A 95 16.30 14.82 -12.90
N TRP A 96 15.57 14.10 -13.74
CA TRP A 96 16.11 13.01 -14.56
C TRP A 96 16.97 13.51 -15.70
N GLU A 97 18.09 12.82 -15.94
CA GLU A 97 18.97 13.02 -17.07
C GLU A 97 18.93 11.78 -18.00
N ALA A 98 19.23 11.99 -19.29
CA ALA A 98 19.34 10.86 -20.21
C ALA A 98 20.53 9.98 -19.80
N GLY A 99 20.29 8.68 -19.66
CA GLY A 99 21.26 7.71 -19.16
C GLY A 99 21.13 7.41 -17.67
N ASP A 100 20.30 8.13 -16.91
CA ASP A 100 19.94 7.71 -15.55
C ASP A 100 19.27 6.33 -15.57
N ILE A 101 19.47 5.54 -14.53
CA ILE A 101 18.97 4.19 -14.43
C ILE A 101 17.99 4.07 -13.27
N VAL A 102 16.80 3.54 -13.55
CA VAL A 102 15.87 3.06 -12.54
C VAL A 102 15.89 1.53 -12.53
N VAL A 103 16.03 0.95 -11.35
CA VAL A 103 15.90 -0.50 -11.14
C VAL A 103 14.57 -0.80 -10.46
N ASN A 104 13.83 -1.74 -11.00
CA ASN A 104 12.66 -2.34 -10.33
C ASN A 104 12.70 -3.86 -10.48
N THR A 105 11.71 -4.55 -9.91
CA THR A 105 11.59 -6.01 -10.01
C THR A 105 10.38 -6.41 -10.86
N ASP A 106 10.35 -7.68 -11.30
CA ASP A 106 9.17 -8.25 -11.96
C ASP A 106 8.04 -8.62 -10.96
N LEU A 107 8.26 -8.34 -9.66
CA LEU A 107 7.25 -8.47 -8.62
C LEU A 107 6.37 -7.22 -8.45
N GLU A 108 6.71 -6.12 -9.14
CA GLU A 108 6.02 -4.86 -8.96
C GLU A 108 4.59 -4.88 -9.54
N HIS A 109 3.68 -4.26 -8.81
CA HIS A 109 2.38 -3.91 -9.38
C HIS A 109 2.56 -2.85 -10.50
N PRO A 110 1.66 -2.77 -11.51
CA PRO A 110 1.73 -1.73 -12.54
C PRO A 110 1.93 -0.29 -12.04
N SER A 111 1.48 0.02 -10.81
CA SER A 111 1.74 1.32 -10.17
C SER A 111 3.23 1.58 -9.88
N GLY A 112 3.99 0.53 -9.58
CA GLY A 112 5.45 0.57 -9.38
C GLY A 112 6.26 0.34 -10.67
N VAL A 113 5.59 0.25 -11.83
CA VAL A 113 6.25 0.02 -13.13
C VAL A 113 6.02 1.18 -14.10
N LEU A 114 4.76 1.61 -14.27
CA LEU A 114 4.38 2.53 -15.33
C LEU A 114 4.99 3.94 -15.19
N PRO A 115 5.10 4.53 -13.99
CA PRO A 115 5.73 5.84 -13.84
C PRO A 115 7.18 5.85 -14.34
N TRP A 116 7.94 4.80 -14.03
CA TRP A 116 9.33 4.64 -14.47
C TRP A 116 9.43 4.38 -15.97
N ARG A 117 8.57 3.50 -16.51
CA ARG A 117 8.52 3.23 -17.96
C ARG A 117 8.25 4.51 -18.75
N ARG A 118 7.43 5.42 -18.23
CA ARG A 118 7.17 6.72 -18.86
C ARG A 118 8.45 7.56 -19.04
N LEU A 119 9.41 7.44 -18.12
CA LEU A 119 10.67 8.20 -18.17
C LEU A 119 11.61 7.75 -19.30
N THR A 120 11.38 6.57 -19.90
CA THR A 120 12.16 6.12 -21.06
C THR A 120 12.06 7.08 -22.24
N GLU A 121 10.98 7.84 -22.37
CA GLU A 121 10.83 8.89 -23.38
C GLU A 121 11.78 10.09 -23.14
N ALA A 122 12.29 10.25 -21.92
CA ALA A 122 13.31 11.24 -21.56
C ALA A 122 14.73 10.67 -21.60
N GLY A 123 14.89 9.41 -22.02
CA GLY A 123 16.19 8.73 -22.12
C GLY A 123 16.65 8.04 -20.84
N VAL A 124 15.78 7.89 -19.83
CA VAL A 124 16.06 7.09 -18.63
C VAL A 124 15.99 5.62 -18.99
N GLU A 125 16.95 4.82 -18.50
CA GLU A 125 16.96 3.37 -18.63
C GLU A 125 16.15 2.74 -17.47
N VAL A 126 15.26 1.79 -17.77
CA VAL A 126 14.56 1.02 -16.75
C VAL A 126 15.01 -0.42 -16.83
N ARG A 127 15.64 -0.91 -15.75
CA ARG A 127 16.09 -2.29 -15.58
C ARG A 127 15.14 -3.03 -14.68
N THR A 128 14.49 -4.08 -15.19
CA THR A 128 13.62 -4.95 -14.38
C THR A 128 14.37 -6.21 -14.01
N LEU A 129 14.60 -6.42 -12.72
CA LEU A 129 15.29 -7.59 -12.19
C LEU A 129 14.30 -8.77 -12.06
N PRO A 130 14.60 -9.94 -12.68
CA PRO A 130 13.82 -11.15 -12.45
C PRO A 130 13.97 -11.67 -11.02
N CYS A 131 12.85 -12.01 -10.39
CA CYS A 131 12.75 -12.51 -9.02
C CYS A 131 12.10 -13.90 -8.99
N PRO A 132 12.85 -14.97 -9.27
CA PRO A 132 12.32 -16.32 -9.28
C PRO A 132 11.63 -16.67 -7.97
N ASP A 133 10.50 -17.38 -8.08
CA ASP A 133 9.69 -17.81 -6.94
C ASP A 133 9.26 -16.66 -6.00
N GLY A 134 9.16 -15.44 -6.54
CA GLY A 134 8.82 -14.25 -5.78
C GLY A 134 9.91 -13.75 -4.83
N ARG A 135 11.16 -14.16 -5.02
CA ARG A 135 12.29 -13.83 -4.14
C ARG A 135 13.28 -12.87 -4.80
N LEU A 136 13.69 -11.85 -4.06
CA LEU A 136 14.74 -10.94 -4.52
C LEU A 136 16.11 -11.67 -4.49
N PRO A 137 16.76 -11.87 -5.66
CA PRO A 137 18.07 -12.54 -5.72
C PRO A 137 19.16 -11.52 -5.36
N MET A 138 19.55 -11.46 -4.09
CA MET A 138 20.40 -10.40 -3.51
C MET A 138 21.71 -10.16 -4.24
N ASP A 139 22.37 -11.20 -4.75
CA ASP A 139 23.63 -11.05 -5.53
C ASP A 139 23.38 -10.35 -6.87
N ALA A 140 22.33 -10.77 -7.60
CA ALA A 140 21.94 -10.12 -8.86
C ALA A 140 21.39 -8.71 -8.62
N TYR A 141 20.69 -8.49 -7.49
CA TYR A 141 20.24 -7.18 -7.08
C TYR A 141 21.40 -6.21 -6.86
N ARG A 142 22.46 -6.63 -6.13
CA ARG A 142 23.66 -5.82 -5.91
C ARG A 142 24.33 -5.41 -7.22
N GLU A 143 24.37 -6.31 -8.20
CA GLU A 143 24.91 -6.00 -9.53
C GLU A 143 24.00 -5.01 -10.27
N ALA A 144 22.69 -5.22 -10.23
CA ALA A 144 21.71 -4.40 -10.95
C ALA A 144 21.69 -2.94 -10.47
N VAL A 145 21.85 -2.71 -9.15
CA VAL A 145 21.76 -1.36 -8.57
C VAL A 145 23.07 -0.58 -8.59
N SER A 146 24.17 -1.18 -9.01
CA SER A 146 25.53 -0.59 -8.93
C SER A 146 25.69 0.77 -9.63
N GLU A 147 24.82 1.10 -10.58
CA GLU A 147 24.78 2.38 -11.29
C GLU A 147 23.39 3.01 -11.26
N ALA A 148 22.51 2.50 -10.43
CA ALA A 148 21.13 2.99 -10.33
C ALA A 148 21.09 4.39 -9.71
N ARG A 149 20.24 5.24 -10.25
CA ARG A 149 19.87 6.50 -9.62
C ARG A 149 18.72 6.32 -8.63
N LEU A 150 17.84 5.35 -8.92
CA LEU A 150 16.71 5.03 -8.07
C LEU A 150 16.37 3.55 -8.19
N VAL A 151 15.94 2.99 -7.07
CA VAL A 151 15.31 1.67 -6.98
C VAL A 151 13.86 1.83 -6.55
N CYS A 152 12.94 1.12 -7.22
CA CYS A 152 11.56 0.98 -6.76
C CYS A 152 11.29 -0.49 -6.52
N LEU A 153 10.91 -0.84 -5.28
CA LEU A 153 10.58 -2.22 -4.91
C LEU A 153 9.34 -2.27 -4.02
N SER A 154 8.57 -3.34 -4.15
CA SER A 154 7.49 -3.67 -3.23
C SER A 154 8.05 -4.29 -1.95
N SER A 155 7.48 -3.96 -0.80
CA SER A 155 7.83 -4.64 0.47
C SER A 155 7.31 -6.07 0.52
N GLU A 156 6.29 -6.36 -0.28
CA GLU A 156 5.66 -7.68 -0.40
C GLU A 156 5.13 -7.90 -1.82
N SER A 157 5.40 -9.07 -2.39
CA SER A 157 4.93 -9.45 -3.72
C SER A 157 3.41 -9.61 -3.74
N TRP A 158 2.73 -8.79 -4.52
CA TRP A 158 1.28 -8.88 -4.69
C TRP A 158 0.82 -10.15 -5.43
N VAL A 159 1.76 -10.84 -6.08
CA VAL A 159 1.50 -12.12 -6.78
C VAL A 159 1.75 -13.30 -5.85
N HIS A 160 2.95 -13.39 -5.24
CA HIS A 160 3.40 -14.56 -4.49
C HIS A 160 3.09 -14.46 -2.99
N GLY A 161 2.85 -13.24 -2.45
CA GLY A 161 2.74 -13.02 -1.02
C GLY A 161 4.05 -13.24 -0.27
N THR A 162 5.19 -13.11 -0.96
CA THR A 162 6.53 -13.17 -0.35
C THR A 162 6.91 -11.82 0.21
N ARG A 163 7.47 -11.80 1.42
CA ARG A 163 8.08 -10.58 1.97
C ARG A 163 9.48 -10.39 1.39
N LEU A 164 9.79 -9.16 0.98
CA LEU A 164 11.11 -8.80 0.51
C LEU A 164 11.97 -8.28 1.67
N PRO A 165 13.29 -8.48 1.64
CA PRO A 165 14.21 -7.98 2.66
C PRO A 165 14.50 -6.49 2.45
N VAL A 166 13.50 -5.63 2.77
CA VAL A 166 13.51 -4.19 2.43
C VAL A 166 14.75 -3.50 2.98
N GLY A 167 15.02 -3.61 4.29
CA GLY A 167 16.17 -2.93 4.91
C GLY A 167 17.51 -3.33 4.26
N GLU A 168 17.73 -4.64 4.03
CA GLU A 168 18.96 -5.10 3.35
C GLU A 168 19.05 -4.59 1.89
N ALA A 169 17.91 -4.55 1.19
CA ALA A 169 17.86 -4.03 -0.18
C ALA A 169 18.12 -2.51 -0.21
N VAL A 170 17.60 -1.77 0.75
CA VAL A 170 17.85 -0.33 0.91
C VAL A 170 19.34 -0.08 1.17
N ASP A 171 19.94 -0.77 2.13
CA ASP A 171 21.37 -0.62 2.45
C ASP A 171 22.26 -0.83 1.21
N ILE A 172 21.98 -1.87 0.43
CA ILE A 172 22.72 -2.16 -0.81
C ILE A 172 22.54 -1.06 -1.86
N ALA A 173 21.33 -0.52 -2.02
CA ALA A 173 21.07 0.54 -2.97
C ALA A 173 21.73 1.87 -2.54
N HIS A 174 21.68 2.20 -1.26
CA HIS A 174 22.34 3.38 -0.67
C HIS A 174 23.86 3.30 -0.79
N ASP A 175 24.46 2.12 -0.56
CA ASP A 175 25.90 1.90 -0.78
C ASP A 175 26.32 2.16 -2.24
N ALA A 176 25.39 1.99 -3.20
CA ALA A 176 25.58 2.32 -4.61
C ALA A 176 25.23 3.78 -4.95
N GLY A 177 24.68 4.55 -4.01
CA GLY A 177 24.26 5.95 -4.18
C GLY A 177 22.88 6.13 -4.82
N ALA A 178 22.07 5.08 -4.84
CA ALA A 178 20.71 5.12 -5.39
C ALA A 178 19.68 5.53 -4.32
N LEU A 179 18.66 6.30 -4.70
CA LEU A 179 17.45 6.52 -3.89
C LEU A 179 16.56 5.26 -3.91
N VAL A 180 15.81 5.03 -2.84
CA VAL A 180 14.89 3.88 -2.75
C VAL A 180 13.46 4.32 -2.45
N VAL A 181 12.54 3.86 -3.30
CA VAL A 181 11.09 4.02 -3.13
C VAL A 181 10.46 2.65 -2.88
N VAL A 182 9.72 2.53 -1.80
CA VAL A 182 9.06 1.28 -1.41
C VAL A 182 7.55 1.37 -1.61
N ASP A 183 6.97 0.44 -2.36
CA ASP A 183 5.52 0.18 -2.37
C ASP A 183 5.18 -0.74 -1.20
N ALA A 184 4.60 -0.18 -0.14
CA ALA A 184 4.24 -0.89 1.08
C ALA A 184 2.75 -1.28 1.16
N VAL A 185 2.00 -1.12 0.06
CA VAL A 185 0.54 -1.26 0.07
C VAL A 185 0.04 -2.67 0.42
N GLN A 186 0.87 -3.69 0.29
CA GLN A 186 0.51 -5.05 0.71
C GLN A 186 0.91 -5.35 2.15
N THR A 187 1.79 -4.56 2.75
CA THR A 187 2.32 -4.79 4.11
C THR A 187 1.56 -4.00 5.17
N VAL A 188 1.31 -2.71 4.90
CA VAL A 188 0.69 -1.79 5.87
C VAL A 188 -0.75 -2.23 6.17
N GLY A 189 -1.01 -2.52 7.45
CA GLY A 189 -2.29 -3.00 7.98
C GLY A 189 -2.36 -4.52 8.22
N GLN A 190 -1.42 -5.31 7.67
CA GLN A 190 -1.31 -6.72 8.04
C GLN A 190 -0.08 -7.03 8.89
N HIS A 191 0.97 -6.21 8.79
CA HIS A 191 2.22 -6.35 9.54
C HIS A 191 2.64 -5.01 10.16
N PRO A 192 3.35 -5.03 11.29
CA PRO A 192 4.02 -3.83 11.80
C PRO A 192 5.00 -3.30 10.75
N VAL A 193 5.03 -2.00 10.58
CA VAL A 193 5.99 -1.30 9.71
C VAL A 193 6.67 -0.22 10.53
N ASP A 194 8.00 -0.23 10.54
CA ASP A 194 8.84 0.86 11.03
C ASP A 194 9.67 1.37 9.85
N VAL A 195 9.33 2.54 9.33
CA VAL A 195 10.01 3.10 8.15
C VAL A 195 11.45 3.51 8.45
N ALA A 196 11.77 3.80 9.73
CA ALA A 196 13.15 4.08 10.13
C ALA A 196 14.02 2.83 10.10
N GLU A 197 13.47 1.64 10.42
CA GLU A 197 14.19 0.37 10.27
C GLU A 197 14.40 0.00 8.79
N TRP A 198 13.50 0.42 7.92
CA TRP A 198 13.67 0.21 6.48
C TRP A 198 14.72 1.14 5.86
N GLY A 199 14.82 2.37 6.36
CA GLY A 199 15.76 3.38 5.89
C GLY A 199 15.50 3.89 4.46
N ALA A 200 14.33 3.61 3.87
CA ALA A 200 13.99 4.02 2.52
C ALA A 200 13.76 5.53 2.41
N ASP A 201 14.12 6.12 1.26
CA ASP A 201 13.93 7.55 0.99
C ASP A 201 12.46 7.95 0.85
N ALA A 202 11.62 7.00 0.40
CA ALA A 202 10.17 7.17 0.37
C ALA A 202 9.44 5.83 0.49
N VAL A 203 8.28 5.85 1.17
CA VAL A 203 7.39 4.68 1.30
C VAL A 203 5.99 5.10 0.94
N CYS A 204 5.36 4.41 -0.01
CA CYS A 204 4.00 4.70 -0.48
C CYS A 204 3.03 3.58 -0.08
N ALA A 205 1.87 3.96 0.46
CA ALA A 205 0.81 3.01 0.77
C ALA A 205 -0.59 3.66 0.63
N SER A 206 -1.63 2.85 0.85
CA SER A 206 -3.03 3.28 0.77
C SER A 206 -3.87 2.57 1.82
N GLY A 207 -4.87 3.26 2.35
CA GLY A 207 -5.76 2.73 3.38
C GLY A 207 -6.70 1.62 2.92
N HIS A 208 -7.03 1.53 1.64
CA HIS A 208 -8.14 0.72 1.13
C HIS A 208 -7.88 -0.79 1.01
N LYS A 209 -6.74 -1.31 1.45
CA LYS A 209 -6.43 -2.75 1.44
C LYS A 209 -6.46 -3.32 2.86
N TRP A 210 -5.31 -3.57 3.44
CA TRP A 210 -5.18 -4.24 4.73
C TRP A 210 -5.54 -3.38 5.94
N LEU A 211 -5.53 -2.04 5.79
CA LEU A 211 -6.09 -1.13 6.79
C LEU A 211 -7.63 -1.10 6.78
N LEU A 212 -8.30 -1.65 5.75
CA LEU A 212 -9.75 -1.66 5.58
C LEU A 212 -10.39 -0.26 5.50
N GLY A 213 -9.59 0.73 5.11
CA GLY A 213 -10.02 2.11 4.93
C GLY A 213 -10.72 2.36 3.58
N PRO A 214 -11.21 3.58 3.35
CA PRO A 214 -11.87 3.93 2.10
C PRO A 214 -10.86 4.17 0.97
N TRP A 215 -11.34 4.16 -0.27
CA TRP A 215 -10.60 4.64 -1.43
C TRP A 215 -10.40 6.16 -1.36
N GLY A 216 -9.31 6.66 -1.94
CA GLY A 216 -8.99 8.09 -1.95
C GLY A 216 -8.21 8.57 -0.72
N ALA A 217 -7.73 7.65 0.12
CA ALA A 217 -6.85 7.94 1.24
C ALA A 217 -5.57 7.13 1.12
N GLY A 218 -4.60 7.66 0.42
CA GLY A 218 -3.23 7.19 0.36
C GLY A 218 -2.30 8.12 1.14
N PHE A 219 -1.09 7.66 1.35
CA PHE A 219 -0.05 8.43 2.02
C PHE A 219 1.32 8.03 1.51
N THR A 220 2.26 8.97 1.63
CA THR A 220 3.65 8.79 1.27
C THR A 220 4.51 9.31 2.41
N TYR A 221 5.33 8.43 2.98
CA TYR A 221 6.44 8.82 3.84
C TYR A 221 7.59 9.32 2.96
N ILE A 222 8.23 10.40 3.37
CA ILE A 222 9.47 10.91 2.79
C ILE A 222 10.49 11.05 3.92
N ASP A 223 11.64 10.42 3.75
CA ASP A 223 12.75 10.57 4.69
C ASP A 223 13.20 12.03 4.78
N PRO A 224 13.28 12.63 5.99
CA PRO A 224 13.64 14.03 6.15
C PRO A 224 15.04 14.38 5.64
N ASP A 225 15.97 13.42 5.64
CA ASP A 225 17.32 13.63 5.12
C ASP A 225 17.35 13.57 3.58
N SER A 226 16.36 12.91 2.97
CA SER A 226 16.23 12.74 1.52
C SER A 226 15.26 13.75 0.87
N VAL A 227 14.51 14.53 1.64
CA VAL A 227 13.46 15.43 1.13
C VAL A 227 13.95 16.40 0.05
N GLU A 228 15.20 16.88 0.14
CA GLU A 228 15.78 17.81 -0.85
C GLU A 228 16.18 17.15 -2.18
N ALA A 229 16.24 15.81 -2.24
CA ALA A 229 16.42 15.06 -3.49
C ALA A 229 15.15 15.09 -4.35
N PHE A 230 14.01 15.41 -3.73
CA PHE A 230 12.71 15.42 -4.39
C PHE A 230 12.21 16.85 -4.61
N ARG A 231 12.04 17.24 -5.88
CA ARG A 231 11.49 18.55 -6.28
C ARG A 231 10.21 18.34 -7.08
N PRO A 232 9.02 18.28 -6.43
CA PRO A 232 7.77 18.03 -7.12
C PRO A 232 7.54 18.95 -8.30
N ARG A 233 7.19 18.38 -9.47
CA ARG A 233 6.78 19.14 -10.67
C ARG A 233 5.26 19.29 -10.77
N HIS A 234 4.53 18.42 -10.08
CA HIS A 234 3.09 18.53 -9.91
C HIS A 234 2.84 19.30 -8.61
N ILE A 235 2.60 20.60 -8.73
CA ILE A 235 2.53 21.53 -7.61
C ILE A 235 1.23 22.33 -7.62
N GLY A 236 0.84 22.79 -6.44
CA GLY A 236 -0.28 23.69 -6.23
C GLY A 236 -0.05 24.57 -4.99
N TYR A 237 -1.08 25.24 -4.55
CA TYR A 237 -0.95 26.22 -3.45
C TYR A 237 -0.55 25.56 -2.11
N ARG A 238 -0.75 24.26 -1.95
CA ARG A 238 -0.37 23.50 -0.74
C ARG A 238 1.09 23.02 -0.75
N SER A 239 1.74 23.08 -1.90
CA SER A 239 3.14 22.64 -2.04
C SER A 239 4.14 23.72 -1.59
N ALA A 240 3.70 24.97 -1.45
CA ALA A 240 4.57 26.13 -1.26
C ALA A 240 4.30 26.83 0.08
N VAL A 241 5.39 27.32 0.70
CA VAL A 241 5.35 28.09 1.96
C VAL A 241 4.55 29.39 1.80
N ASP A 242 4.77 30.12 0.71
CA ASP A 242 4.00 31.31 0.35
C ASP A 242 3.44 31.18 -1.07
N PRO A 243 2.20 30.68 -1.21
CA PRO A 243 1.59 30.49 -2.52
C PRO A 243 1.21 31.79 -3.24
N ASN A 244 1.27 32.95 -2.57
CA ASN A 244 0.98 34.27 -3.13
C ASN A 244 2.24 35.13 -3.32
N GLY A 245 3.41 34.61 -2.97
CA GLY A 245 4.70 35.30 -3.09
C GLY A 245 5.22 35.34 -4.54
N ASP A 246 6.26 36.14 -4.79
CA ASP A 246 6.87 36.32 -6.10
C ASP A 246 7.77 35.15 -6.56
N GLY A 247 8.01 34.14 -5.68
CA GLY A 247 8.89 32.99 -5.92
C GLY A 247 8.23 31.68 -5.55
N LEU A 248 8.86 30.57 -5.93
CA LEU A 248 8.47 29.22 -5.50
C LEU A 248 9.43 28.74 -4.41
N GLU A 249 8.95 28.67 -3.19
CA GLU A 249 9.61 28.04 -2.06
C GLU A 249 8.77 26.85 -1.61
N TYR A 250 9.31 25.63 -1.75
CA TYR A 250 8.62 24.42 -1.30
C TYR A 250 8.58 24.34 0.22
N HIS A 251 7.57 23.69 0.75
CA HIS A 251 7.62 23.25 2.14
C HIS A 251 8.90 22.43 2.40
N PRO A 252 9.53 22.57 3.58
CA PRO A 252 10.78 21.86 3.91
C PRO A 252 10.55 20.37 4.25
N ASP A 253 9.33 19.89 4.22
CA ASP A 253 8.88 18.57 4.64
C ASP A 253 8.06 17.86 3.55
N ALA A 254 7.47 16.71 3.88
CA ALA A 254 6.70 15.90 2.92
C ALA A 254 5.47 16.64 2.37
N SER A 255 4.96 17.68 3.04
CA SER A 255 3.80 18.45 2.55
C SER A 255 4.05 19.14 1.22
N ARG A 256 5.32 19.27 0.76
CA ARG A 256 5.67 19.73 -0.60
C ARG A 256 5.02 18.92 -1.72
N PHE A 257 4.62 17.69 -1.42
CA PHE A 257 3.93 16.79 -2.37
C PHE A 257 2.43 17.00 -2.43
N GLU A 258 1.84 17.74 -1.49
CA GLU A 258 0.41 18.03 -1.49
C GLU A 258 0.10 19.18 -2.45
N VAL A 259 -0.99 19.05 -3.24
CA VAL A 259 -1.21 19.96 -4.37
C VAL A 259 -2.30 20.99 -4.07
N SER A 260 -3.49 20.53 -3.68
CA SER A 260 -4.69 21.38 -3.69
C SER A 260 -5.71 20.91 -2.64
N THR A 261 -6.93 21.42 -2.73
CA THR A 261 -8.08 20.91 -1.98
C THR A 261 -8.34 19.44 -2.31
N GLU A 262 -8.46 18.64 -1.27
CA GLU A 262 -8.77 17.22 -1.33
C GLU A 262 -10.00 16.93 -0.46
N SER A 263 -10.70 15.84 -0.73
CA SER A 263 -11.81 15.39 0.12
C SER A 263 -11.32 15.00 1.50
N VAL A 264 -11.99 15.47 2.55
CA VAL A 264 -11.66 15.13 3.93
C VAL A 264 -12.23 13.78 4.38
N ALA A 265 -13.31 13.34 3.74
CA ALA A 265 -14.02 12.12 4.12
C ALA A 265 -13.15 10.86 4.08
N PRO A 266 -12.35 10.59 3.01
CA PRO A 266 -11.48 9.43 2.99
C PRO A 266 -10.44 9.44 4.12
N TYR A 267 -9.91 10.61 4.48
CA TYR A 267 -8.92 10.71 5.55
C TYR A 267 -9.52 10.53 6.94
N ALA A 268 -10.75 11.00 7.19
CA ALA A 268 -11.46 10.67 8.41
C ALA A 268 -11.72 9.16 8.53
N GLY A 269 -12.09 8.52 7.43
CA GLY A 269 -12.21 7.07 7.38
C GLY A 269 -10.87 6.34 7.56
N LEU A 270 -9.75 6.89 7.05
CA LEU A 270 -8.42 6.33 7.25
C LEU A 270 -8.00 6.35 8.71
N ILE A 271 -8.25 7.45 9.43
CA ILE A 271 -7.98 7.57 10.86
C ILE A 271 -8.71 6.45 11.62
N GLU A 272 -10.01 6.32 11.43
CA GLU A 272 -10.82 5.26 12.08
C GLU A 272 -10.35 3.86 11.68
N ALA A 273 -9.91 3.67 10.43
CA ALA A 273 -9.38 2.39 9.94
C ALA A 273 -8.07 2.00 10.64
N ILE A 274 -7.15 2.94 10.81
CA ILE A 274 -5.90 2.74 11.54
C ILE A 274 -6.22 2.38 13.01
N GLU A 275 -7.06 3.18 13.70
CA GLU A 275 -7.49 2.91 15.08
C GLU A 275 -8.14 1.54 15.21
N THR A 276 -8.96 1.13 14.25
CA THR A 276 -9.60 -0.19 14.22
C THR A 276 -8.54 -1.30 14.15
N ILE A 277 -7.60 -1.25 13.22
CA ILE A 277 -6.51 -2.24 13.07
C ILE A 277 -5.65 -2.29 14.33
N GLU A 278 -5.24 -1.14 14.86
CA GLU A 278 -4.45 -1.06 16.09
C GLU A 278 -5.20 -1.61 17.32
N SER A 279 -6.51 -1.42 17.39
CA SER A 279 -7.33 -1.97 18.46
C SER A 279 -7.42 -3.50 18.43
N VAL A 280 -7.28 -4.12 17.26
CA VAL A 280 -7.14 -5.59 17.12
C VAL A 280 -5.75 -6.02 17.53
N GLY A 281 -4.73 -5.29 17.09
CA GLY A 281 -3.32 -5.52 17.36
C GLY A 281 -2.68 -6.51 16.39
N PHE A 282 -1.46 -6.22 15.98
CA PHE A 282 -0.76 -7.02 14.97
C PHE A 282 -0.51 -8.47 15.36
N ASP A 283 -0.21 -8.75 16.64
CA ASP A 283 -0.04 -10.13 17.11
C ASP A 283 -1.30 -11.00 16.85
N ALA A 284 -2.48 -10.43 17.06
CA ALA A 284 -3.75 -11.12 16.83
C ALA A 284 -4.07 -11.22 15.33
N ILE A 285 -3.76 -10.19 14.57
CA ILE A 285 -3.94 -10.15 13.11
C ILE A 285 -3.05 -11.19 12.44
N GLU A 286 -1.76 -11.18 12.71
CA GLU A 286 -0.79 -12.12 12.13
C GLU A 286 -1.10 -13.56 12.51
N ALA A 287 -1.34 -13.84 13.80
CA ALA A 287 -1.67 -15.20 14.24
C ALA A 287 -2.94 -15.74 13.57
N ARG A 288 -3.95 -14.87 13.36
CA ARG A 288 -5.19 -15.29 12.69
C ARG A 288 -4.99 -15.49 11.19
N ILE A 289 -4.25 -14.62 10.52
CA ILE A 289 -3.94 -14.77 9.11
C ILE A 289 -3.09 -16.02 8.88
N GLU A 290 -2.07 -16.26 9.72
CA GLU A 290 -1.23 -17.46 9.67
C GLU A 290 -2.08 -18.74 9.79
N GLU A 291 -2.93 -18.84 10.82
CA GLU A 291 -3.83 -19.99 11.02
C GLU A 291 -4.67 -20.29 9.76
N LEU A 292 -5.27 -19.26 9.16
CA LEU A 292 -6.17 -19.41 8.02
C LEU A 292 -5.41 -19.71 6.73
N THR A 293 -4.25 -19.05 6.52
CA THR A 293 -3.43 -19.29 5.33
C THR A 293 -2.74 -20.65 5.38
N ASP A 294 -2.29 -21.12 6.54
CA ASP A 294 -1.75 -22.47 6.69
C ASP A 294 -2.77 -23.55 6.36
N ARG A 295 -4.02 -23.36 6.79
CA ARG A 295 -5.13 -24.24 6.43
C ARG A 295 -5.35 -24.24 4.89
N LEU A 296 -5.41 -23.08 4.26
CA LEU A 296 -5.57 -22.95 2.82
C LEU A 296 -4.43 -23.62 2.06
N LYS A 297 -3.18 -23.28 2.42
CA LYS A 297 -1.97 -23.83 1.80
C LYS A 297 -1.90 -25.35 1.91
N SER A 298 -2.25 -25.89 3.08
CA SER A 298 -2.29 -27.34 3.30
C SER A 298 -3.31 -28.04 2.39
N GLY A 299 -4.45 -27.40 2.13
CA GLY A 299 -5.48 -27.95 1.23
C GLY A 299 -5.14 -27.82 -0.26
N LEU A 300 -4.31 -26.86 -0.65
CA LEU A 300 -3.89 -26.63 -2.03
C LEU A 300 -2.86 -27.67 -2.53
N GLY A 301 -2.00 -28.19 -1.64
CA GLY A 301 -0.96 -29.15 -2.00
C GLY A 301 -0.04 -28.66 -3.12
N ASP A 302 0.15 -29.47 -4.16
CA ASP A 302 1.07 -29.17 -5.28
C ASP A 302 0.63 -27.97 -6.15
N ARG A 303 -0.59 -27.47 -5.97
CA ARG A 303 -1.09 -26.28 -6.68
C ARG A 303 -0.59 -24.96 -6.07
N LEU A 304 0.03 -25.00 -4.90
CA LEU A 304 0.49 -23.81 -4.19
C LEU A 304 1.65 -23.11 -4.93
N ILE A 305 1.50 -21.82 -5.23
CA ILE A 305 2.53 -20.94 -5.80
C ILE A 305 3.23 -20.12 -4.69
N SER A 306 2.44 -19.64 -3.72
CA SER A 306 2.96 -18.90 -2.58
C SER A 306 3.88 -19.76 -1.71
N PRO A 307 4.76 -19.15 -0.88
CA PRO A 307 5.57 -19.91 0.08
C PRO A 307 4.72 -20.81 0.97
N SER A 308 5.21 -22.01 1.25
CA SER A 308 4.53 -22.95 2.16
C SER A 308 4.49 -22.45 3.60
N SER A 309 5.54 -21.71 4.04
CA SER A 309 5.56 -21.01 5.32
C SER A 309 4.69 -19.75 5.28
N TYR A 310 4.25 -19.28 6.46
CA TYR A 310 3.57 -18.01 6.59
C TYR A 310 4.52 -16.84 6.26
N GLU A 311 4.07 -15.94 5.40
CA GLU A 311 4.73 -14.66 5.13
C GLU A 311 3.71 -13.52 5.04
N SER A 312 2.51 -13.82 4.55
CA SER A 312 1.43 -12.82 4.41
C SER A 312 0.05 -13.47 4.23
N GLY A 313 -0.97 -12.66 4.16
CA GLY A 313 -2.34 -13.08 3.86
C GLY A 313 -2.59 -13.41 2.39
N LEU A 314 -1.61 -13.20 1.50
CA LEU A 314 -1.73 -13.49 0.06
C LEU A 314 -1.36 -14.95 -0.22
N VAL A 315 -2.28 -15.69 -0.83
CA VAL A 315 -2.07 -17.10 -1.22
C VAL A 315 -2.43 -17.26 -2.69
N ALA A 316 -1.42 -17.40 -3.53
CA ALA A 316 -1.55 -17.68 -4.96
C ALA A 316 -1.43 -19.18 -5.21
N PHE A 317 -2.20 -19.68 -6.17
CA PHE A 317 -2.21 -21.09 -6.53
C PHE A 317 -2.59 -21.31 -8.00
N GLU A 318 -2.17 -22.43 -8.55
CA GLU A 318 -2.51 -22.85 -9.90
C GLU A 318 -3.96 -23.32 -9.99
N ALA A 319 -4.63 -22.94 -11.07
CA ALA A 319 -5.94 -23.46 -11.47
C ALA A 319 -5.88 -23.97 -12.91
N GLU A 320 -6.45 -25.14 -13.20
CA GLU A 320 -6.49 -25.68 -14.57
C GLU A 320 -7.28 -24.76 -15.51
N ASP A 321 -8.37 -24.19 -15.02
CA ASP A 321 -9.21 -23.19 -15.69
C ASP A 321 -9.59 -22.10 -14.68
N PRO A 322 -8.82 -20.98 -14.65
CA PRO A 322 -9.07 -19.91 -13.72
C PRO A 322 -10.46 -19.26 -13.87
N GLU A 323 -10.95 -19.07 -15.09
CA GLU A 323 -12.26 -18.49 -15.36
C GLU A 323 -13.39 -19.36 -14.79
N ALA A 324 -13.36 -20.66 -15.08
CA ALA A 324 -14.34 -21.60 -14.54
C ALA A 324 -14.24 -21.73 -13.00
N LEU A 325 -13.05 -21.55 -12.41
CA LEU A 325 -12.91 -21.53 -10.96
C LEU A 325 -13.54 -20.27 -10.35
N LEU A 326 -13.31 -19.10 -10.95
CA LEU A 326 -13.93 -17.85 -10.51
C LEU A 326 -15.45 -17.92 -10.58
N ASP A 327 -16.02 -18.50 -11.65
CA ASP A 327 -17.47 -18.71 -11.78
C ASP A 327 -18.02 -19.60 -10.65
N ARG A 328 -17.35 -20.73 -10.35
CA ARG A 328 -17.75 -21.59 -9.22
C ARG A 328 -17.63 -20.91 -7.86
N ALA A 329 -16.58 -20.12 -7.68
CA ALA A 329 -16.39 -19.34 -6.45
C ALA A 329 -17.51 -18.30 -6.28
N ASP A 330 -17.86 -17.57 -7.34
CA ASP A 330 -18.95 -16.57 -7.33
C ASP A 330 -20.31 -17.25 -7.03
N GLU A 331 -20.63 -18.38 -7.70
CA GLU A 331 -21.83 -19.16 -7.41
C GLU A 331 -21.89 -19.65 -5.95
N ALA A 332 -20.73 -19.92 -5.34
CA ALA A 332 -20.62 -20.28 -3.93
C ALA A 332 -20.60 -19.05 -2.99
N GLY A 333 -20.67 -17.82 -3.51
CA GLY A 333 -20.59 -16.58 -2.74
C GLY A 333 -19.20 -16.36 -2.13
N ILE A 334 -18.13 -16.69 -2.88
CA ILE A 334 -16.73 -16.53 -2.49
C ILE A 334 -16.06 -15.55 -3.44
N VAL A 335 -15.39 -14.53 -2.92
CA VAL A 335 -14.68 -13.53 -3.71
C VAL A 335 -13.18 -13.79 -3.67
N VAL A 336 -12.63 -14.24 -4.78
CA VAL A 336 -11.19 -14.37 -5.06
C VAL A 336 -10.88 -13.69 -6.39
N ARG A 337 -9.63 -13.67 -6.85
CA ARG A 337 -9.30 -13.07 -8.15
C ARG A 337 -8.27 -13.88 -8.92
N ASP A 338 -8.29 -13.73 -10.23
CA ASP A 338 -7.21 -14.13 -11.14
C ASP A 338 -6.03 -13.14 -11.11
N LEU A 339 -4.90 -13.64 -11.52
CA LEU A 339 -3.67 -12.88 -11.72
C LEU A 339 -3.29 -12.89 -13.21
N PRO A 340 -2.51 -11.89 -13.68
CA PRO A 340 -2.04 -11.85 -15.08
C PRO A 340 -1.24 -13.08 -15.52
N SER A 341 -0.69 -13.84 -14.57
CA SER A 341 -0.01 -15.11 -14.81
C SER A 341 -0.95 -16.29 -15.14
N GLY A 342 -2.26 -16.12 -14.97
CA GLY A 342 -3.25 -17.19 -15.03
C GLY A 342 -3.41 -17.96 -13.71
N ALA A 343 -2.72 -17.58 -12.66
CA ALA A 343 -2.94 -18.10 -11.32
C ALA A 343 -4.18 -17.47 -10.68
N VAL A 344 -4.71 -18.09 -9.62
CA VAL A 344 -5.73 -17.51 -8.76
C VAL A 344 -5.12 -17.13 -7.42
N ARG A 345 -5.59 -16.03 -6.82
CA ARG A 345 -5.12 -15.54 -5.53
C ARG A 345 -6.29 -15.34 -4.57
N ALA A 346 -6.22 -15.98 -3.44
CA ALA A 346 -6.97 -15.60 -2.25
C ALA A 346 -6.15 -14.60 -1.41
N SER A 347 -6.83 -13.65 -0.78
CA SER A 347 -6.20 -12.68 0.13
C SER A 347 -6.97 -12.70 1.44
N VAL A 348 -6.37 -13.36 2.43
CA VAL A 348 -6.96 -13.67 3.73
C VAL A 348 -6.63 -12.58 4.74
N HIS A 349 -7.64 -12.07 5.43
CA HIS A 349 -7.48 -11.10 6.53
C HIS A 349 -7.96 -11.70 7.86
N ALA A 350 -7.64 -11.06 8.98
CA ALA A 350 -8.03 -11.52 10.30
C ALA A 350 -9.56 -11.66 10.51
N PHE A 351 -10.39 -10.95 9.75
CA PHE A 351 -11.85 -11.07 9.81
C PHE A 351 -12.41 -12.34 9.15
N ASN A 352 -11.60 -13.07 8.34
CA ASN A 352 -12.06 -14.30 7.71
C ASN A 352 -12.23 -15.46 8.69
N THR A 353 -13.00 -16.46 8.30
CA THR A 353 -13.29 -17.64 9.11
C THR A 353 -12.73 -18.92 8.51
N THR A 354 -12.56 -19.93 9.33
CA THR A 354 -12.13 -21.26 8.90
C THR A 354 -13.12 -21.87 7.91
N GLU A 355 -14.43 -21.65 8.11
CA GLU A 355 -15.50 -22.12 7.23
C GLU A 355 -15.41 -21.48 5.84
N GLU A 356 -14.98 -20.22 5.75
CA GLU A 356 -14.76 -19.54 4.46
C GLU A 356 -13.60 -20.18 3.68
N ILE A 357 -12.52 -20.54 4.38
CA ILE A 357 -11.39 -21.25 3.79
C ILE A 357 -11.81 -22.66 3.32
N ASP A 358 -12.58 -23.40 4.13
CA ASP A 358 -13.07 -24.71 3.77
C ASP A 358 -13.97 -24.66 2.52
N ARG A 359 -14.89 -23.69 2.48
CA ARG A 359 -15.73 -23.45 1.29
C ARG A 359 -14.92 -23.15 0.04
N LEU A 360 -13.84 -22.38 0.15
CA LEU A 360 -12.94 -22.15 -1.00
C LEU A 360 -12.27 -23.45 -1.44
N LEU A 361 -11.76 -24.26 -0.51
CA LEU A 361 -11.15 -25.55 -0.82
C LEU A 361 -12.12 -26.55 -1.48
N ASP A 362 -13.41 -26.48 -1.14
CA ASP A 362 -14.45 -27.35 -1.72
C ASP A 362 -14.75 -27.01 -3.21
N VAL A 363 -14.47 -25.79 -3.67
CA VAL A 363 -14.71 -25.33 -5.06
C VAL A 363 -13.46 -25.36 -5.94
N ILE A 364 -12.26 -25.49 -5.35
CA ILE A 364 -10.99 -25.65 -6.05
C ILE A 364 -10.83 -27.09 -6.56
#